data_686b1789064a1d28156ec54fd3e7226d
#
_entry.id   686b1789064a1d28156ec54fd3e7226d
#
_cell.length_a   1.000
_cell.length_b   1.000
_cell.length_c   1.000
_cell.angle_alpha   90.00
_cell.angle_beta   90.00
_cell.angle_gamma   90.00
#
_symmetry.space_group_name_H-M   'P 1'
#
loop_
_entity.id
_entity.type
_entity.pdbx_description
1 polymer ?
#
loop_
_entity_poly.entity_id
_entity_poly.type
_entity_poly.pdbx_seq_one_letter_code
_entity_poly.pdbx_strand_id
1 'polypeptide(L)'
;FFSGNHKLLQQPYSPMTIRFFILQAHYRSTVDFSNEALQASEKALQRMLEGWDNLSKIEPAEVSTVDVKAIRERCYEAMNDDLSTPIVVSHLFEAVKIINTVLAGGAALSAEDSAHLKETFRIFLFDIMGIREEAGVSEEGNEAYHKAVDLLLDVRKEAKARKDWAT
;
A
#
# COMPACT_ATOMS: atom_id res chain seq x y z
N PHE A 1 5.85 1.32 16.85
CA PHE A 1 5.38 1.99 15.63
C PHE A 1 3.85 2.09 15.63
N PHE A 2 3.15 0.99 15.81
CA PHE A 2 1.69 0.91 15.63
C PHE A 2 0.87 1.56 16.74
N SER A 3 1.39 1.64 17.96
CA SER A 3 0.71 2.27 19.10
C SER A 3 0.98 3.77 19.24
N GLY A 4 1.95 4.32 18.50
CA GLY A 4 2.37 5.71 18.62
C GLY A 4 3.09 6.08 19.95
N ASN A 5 3.24 5.12 20.86
CA ASN A 5 3.76 5.37 22.22
C ASN A 5 5.30 5.38 22.31
N HIS A 6 6.00 5.83 21.27
CA HIS A 6 7.44 5.93 21.27
C HIS A 6 7.88 7.40 21.28
N LYS A 7 8.90 7.75 22.08
CA LYS A 7 9.37 9.14 22.26
C LYS A 7 9.82 9.83 20.95
N LEU A 8 10.20 9.05 19.95
CA LEU A 8 10.67 9.55 18.66
C LEU A 8 9.57 9.57 17.58
N LEU A 9 8.36 9.10 17.87
CA LEU A 9 7.24 9.08 16.92
C LEU A 9 6.18 10.07 17.38
N GLN A 10 5.75 10.95 16.47
CA GLN A 10 4.71 11.94 16.73
C GLN A 10 3.29 11.37 16.57
N GLN A 11 3.18 10.24 15.84
CA GLN A 11 1.91 9.58 15.55
C GLN A 11 2.11 8.07 15.35
N PRO A 12 1.04 7.25 15.47
CA PRO A 12 1.06 5.87 15.02
C PRO A 12 1.13 5.80 13.49
N TYR A 13 1.81 4.79 12.96
CA TYR A 13 1.88 4.52 11.54
C TYR A 13 1.31 3.14 11.24
N SER A 14 0.64 3.02 10.10
CA SER A 14 0.04 1.77 9.67
C SER A 14 1.11 0.72 9.30
N PRO A 15 0.80 -0.58 9.44
CA PRO A 15 1.69 -1.65 8.97
C PRO A 15 2.08 -1.51 7.50
N MET A 16 1.16 -1.03 6.65
CA MET A 16 1.44 -0.84 5.23
C MET A 16 2.36 0.34 4.97
N THR A 17 2.25 1.42 5.74
CA THR A 17 3.19 2.54 5.70
C THR A 17 4.61 2.09 6.03
N ILE A 18 4.78 1.31 7.10
CA ILE A 18 6.09 0.77 7.50
C ILE A 18 6.64 -0.17 6.43
N ARG A 19 5.80 -1.08 5.90
CA ARG A 19 6.18 -1.98 4.81
C ARG A 19 6.65 -1.20 3.58
N PHE A 20 5.86 -0.21 3.16
CA PHE A 20 6.18 0.60 1.98
C PHE A 20 7.46 1.41 2.19
N PHE A 21 7.67 1.96 3.39
CA PHE A 21 8.90 2.65 3.77
C PHE A 21 10.14 1.75 3.62
N ILE A 22 10.07 0.51 4.10
CA ILE A 22 11.18 -0.45 3.97
C ILE A 22 11.43 -0.80 2.49
N LEU A 23 10.39 -0.96 1.68
CA LEU A 23 10.49 -1.29 0.26
C LEU A 23 11.02 -0.14 -0.61
N GLN A 24 11.02 1.10 -0.11
CA GLN A 24 11.64 2.25 -0.78
C GLN A 24 13.17 2.26 -0.66
N ALA A 25 13.74 1.42 0.18
CA ALA A 25 15.18 1.23 0.30
C ALA A 25 15.58 -0.15 -0.24
N HIS A 26 16.80 -0.25 -0.79
CA HIS A 26 17.34 -1.55 -1.16
C HIS A 26 17.60 -2.37 0.11
N TYR A 27 17.27 -3.67 0.12
CA TYR A 27 17.33 -4.53 1.30
C TYR A 27 18.75 -4.64 1.93
N ARG A 28 19.80 -4.33 1.16
CA ARG A 28 21.21 -4.26 1.64
C ARG A 28 21.58 -2.90 2.22
N SER A 29 20.72 -1.90 2.07
CA SER A 29 21.01 -0.54 2.55
C SER A 29 20.54 -0.36 3.99
N THR A 30 21.23 0.51 4.71
CA THR A 30 20.75 0.99 6.01
C THR A 30 19.50 1.84 5.83
N VAL A 31 18.51 1.62 6.66
CA VAL A 31 17.27 2.41 6.67
C VAL A 31 17.26 3.23 7.95
N ASP A 32 17.21 4.54 7.82
CA ASP A 32 17.08 5.45 8.95
C ASP A 32 15.60 5.79 9.20
N PHE A 33 15.11 5.33 10.35
CA PHE A 33 13.74 5.58 10.78
C PHE A 33 13.64 6.94 11.44
N SER A 34 13.15 7.93 10.70
CA SER A 34 12.75 9.22 11.25
C SER A 34 11.25 9.45 11.07
N ASN A 35 10.67 10.31 11.89
CA ASN A 35 9.25 10.65 11.79
C ASN A 35 8.93 11.31 10.44
N GLU A 36 9.82 12.18 9.95
CA GLU A 36 9.71 12.86 8.67
C GLU A 36 9.72 11.87 7.50
N ALA A 37 10.62 10.86 7.54
CA ALA A 37 10.70 9.82 6.53
C ALA A 37 9.45 8.94 6.50
N LEU A 38 8.90 8.59 7.66
CA LEU A 38 7.65 7.84 7.75
C LEU A 38 6.44 8.62 7.25
N GLN A 39 6.33 9.91 7.58
CA GLN A 39 5.28 10.78 7.04
C GLN A 39 5.37 10.93 5.52
N ALA A 40 6.58 11.06 4.98
CA ALA A 40 6.79 11.12 3.53
C ALA A 40 6.38 9.81 2.86
N SER A 41 6.71 8.66 3.47
CA SER A 41 6.34 7.35 2.97
C SER A 41 4.83 7.11 3.02
N GLU A 42 4.15 7.54 4.08
CA GLU A 42 2.69 7.48 4.20
C GLU A 42 1.99 8.23 3.06
N LYS A 43 2.41 9.49 2.81
CA LYS A 43 1.90 10.28 1.69
C LYS A 43 2.22 9.65 0.33
N ALA A 44 3.38 9.05 0.19
CA ALA A 44 3.78 8.38 -1.03
C ALA A 44 2.93 7.13 -1.28
N LEU A 45 2.69 6.31 -0.24
CA LEU A 45 1.81 5.15 -0.31
C LEU A 45 0.38 5.56 -0.69
N GLN A 46 -0.15 6.59 -0.05
CA GLN A 46 -1.48 7.11 -0.37
C GLN A 46 -1.59 7.52 -1.84
N ARG A 47 -0.61 8.27 -2.35
CA ARG A 47 -0.57 8.66 -3.78
C ARG A 47 -0.46 7.46 -4.72
N MET A 48 0.23 6.39 -4.31
CA MET A 48 0.34 5.15 -5.08
C MET A 48 -1.02 4.45 -5.19
N LEU A 49 -1.74 4.33 -4.07
CA LEU A 49 -3.08 3.72 -4.01
C LEU A 49 -4.13 4.59 -4.74
N GLU A 50 -4.08 5.91 -4.59
CA GLU A 50 -4.91 6.83 -5.37
C GLU A 50 -4.68 6.67 -6.89
N GLY A 51 -3.43 6.47 -7.30
CA GLY A 51 -3.09 6.19 -8.70
C GLY A 51 -3.71 4.89 -9.21
N TRP A 52 -3.69 3.84 -8.38
CA TRP A 52 -4.39 2.58 -8.67
C TRP A 52 -5.91 2.76 -8.82
N ASP A 53 -6.56 3.46 -7.88
CA ASP A 53 -7.99 3.73 -7.93
C ASP A 53 -8.37 4.57 -9.15
N ASN A 54 -7.53 5.51 -9.52
CA ASN A 54 -7.71 6.37 -10.66
C ASN A 54 -7.72 5.63 -12.01
N LEU A 55 -7.08 4.46 -12.10
CA LEU A 55 -7.17 3.60 -13.29
C LEU A 55 -8.60 3.21 -13.65
N SER A 56 -9.45 3.01 -12.65
CA SER A 56 -10.87 2.66 -12.86
C SER A 56 -11.71 3.83 -13.39
N LYS A 57 -11.20 5.05 -13.30
CA LYS A 57 -11.89 6.29 -13.72
C LYS A 57 -11.52 6.72 -15.14
N ILE A 58 -10.53 6.06 -15.76
CA ILE A 58 -10.10 6.38 -17.13
C ILE A 58 -11.14 5.86 -18.12
N GLU A 59 -11.64 6.77 -18.96
CA GLU A 59 -12.41 6.40 -20.13
C GLU A 59 -11.46 5.95 -21.24
N PRO A 60 -11.57 4.68 -21.74
CA PRO A 60 -10.65 4.18 -22.74
C PRO A 60 -10.79 4.92 -24.08
N ALA A 61 -9.65 5.26 -24.68
CA ALA A 61 -9.56 5.76 -26.05
C ALA A 61 -9.35 4.61 -27.04
N GLU A 62 -9.51 4.89 -28.34
CA GLU A 62 -9.21 3.91 -29.38
C GLU A 62 -7.72 3.55 -29.45
N VAL A 63 -6.84 4.53 -29.23
CA VAL A 63 -5.39 4.38 -29.32
C VAL A 63 -4.72 5.13 -28.17
N SER A 64 -3.71 4.49 -27.57
CA SER A 64 -2.86 5.14 -26.55
C SER A 64 -1.88 6.12 -27.20
N THR A 65 -1.68 7.27 -26.56
CA THR A 65 -0.65 8.25 -26.92
C THR A 65 0.63 8.11 -26.08
N VAL A 66 0.64 7.15 -25.15
CA VAL A 66 1.75 6.88 -24.21
C VAL A 66 2.11 5.40 -24.23
N ASP A 67 3.39 5.10 -24.07
CA ASP A 67 3.87 3.71 -23.95
C ASP A 67 3.87 3.29 -22.47
N VAL A 68 3.04 2.32 -22.14
CA VAL A 68 2.94 1.75 -20.79
C VAL A 68 3.52 0.33 -20.69
N LYS A 69 3.75 -0.33 -21.84
CA LYS A 69 4.21 -1.74 -21.87
C LYS A 69 5.63 -1.86 -21.31
N ALA A 70 6.49 -0.91 -21.63
CA ALA A 70 7.86 -0.82 -21.12
C ALA A 70 7.95 -0.71 -19.58
N ILE A 71 6.91 -0.21 -18.91
CA ILE A 71 6.91 -0.08 -17.44
C ILE A 71 6.98 -1.46 -16.78
N ARG A 72 6.18 -2.41 -17.25
CA ARG A 72 6.16 -3.78 -16.71
C ARG A 72 7.50 -4.47 -16.92
N GLU A 73 8.08 -4.36 -18.10
CA GLU A 73 9.37 -4.95 -18.43
C GLU A 73 10.45 -4.41 -17.50
N ARG A 74 10.53 -3.09 -17.32
CA ARG A 74 11.49 -2.44 -16.40
C ARG A 74 11.26 -2.85 -14.94
N CYS A 75 10.02 -3.08 -14.52
CA CYS A 75 9.74 -3.61 -13.18
C CYS A 75 10.29 -5.03 -13.01
N TYR A 76 10.15 -5.90 -14.03
CA TYR A 76 10.76 -7.24 -14.00
C TYR A 76 12.28 -7.17 -14.03
N GLU A 77 12.88 -6.32 -14.85
CA GLU A 77 14.32 -6.11 -14.89
C GLU A 77 14.85 -5.70 -13.51
N ALA A 78 14.20 -4.73 -12.85
CA ALA A 78 14.56 -4.29 -11.51
C ALA A 78 14.43 -5.40 -10.45
N MET A 79 13.41 -6.25 -10.55
CA MET A 79 13.26 -7.39 -9.64
C MET A 79 14.28 -8.49 -9.91
N ASN A 80 14.67 -8.69 -11.17
CA ASN A 80 15.70 -9.66 -11.56
C ASN A 80 17.11 -9.16 -11.25
N ASP A 81 17.29 -7.85 -11.12
CA ASP A 81 18.54 -7.22 -10.68
C ASP A 81 18.55 -7.02 -9.16
N ASP A 82 18.81 -8.11 -8.45
CA ASP A 82 18.99 -8.15 -6.99
C ASP A 82 17.77 -7.64 -6.19
N LEU A 83 16.56 -7.93 -6.66
CA LEU A 83 15.31 -7.56 -5.98
C LEU A 83 15.21 -6.06 -5.66
N SER A 84 15.55 -5.21 -6.62
CA SER A 84 15.59 -3.77 -6.45
C SER A 84 14.19 -3.13 -6.34
N THR A 85 13.53 -3.33 -5.21
CA THR A 85 12.20 -2.78 -4.92
C THR A 85 12.12 -1.25 -5.04
N PRO A 86 13.13 -0.43 -4.67
CA PRO A 86 13.06 1.01 -4.85
C PRO A 86 12.94 1.43 -6.32
N ILE A 87 13.58 0.69 -7.23
CA ILE A 87 13.46 0.95 -8.68
C ILE A 87 12.05 0.58 -9.17
N VAL A 88 11.50 -0.55 -8.72
CA VAL A 88 10.10 -0.92 -9.02
C VAL A 88 9.13 0.16 -8.55
N VAL A 89 9.28 0.65 -7.31
CA VAL A 89 8.45 1.74 -6.78
C VAL A 89 8.55 2.99 -7.66
N SER A 90 9.75 3.33 -8.15
CA SER A 90 9.95 4.46 -9.06
C SER A 90 9.17 4.27 -10.38
N HIS A 91 9.21 3.09 -10.98
CA HIS A 91 8.46 2.79 -12.21
C HIS A 91 6.94 2.79 -12.00
N LEU A 92 6.46 2.34 -10.85
CA LEU A 92 5.05 2.45 -10.49
C LEU A 92 4.61 3.91 -10.31
N PHE A 93 5.47 4.79 -9.76
CA PHE A 93 5.18 6.23 -9.72
C PHE A 93 5.16 6.88 -11.11
N GLU A 94 5.98 6.40 -12.04
CA GLU A 94 5.91 6.82 -13.44
C GLU A 94 4.54 6.45 -14.04
N ALA A 95 4.04 5.24 -13.76
CA ALA A 95 2.69 4.83 -14.14
C ALA A 95 1.61 5.73 -13.51
N VAL A 96 1.72 6.07 -12.22
CA VAL A 96 0.79 7.01 -11.55
C VAL A 96 0.80 8.37 -12.25
N LYS A 97 1.97 8.87 -12.64
CA LYS A 97 2.07 10.13 -13.39
C LYS A 97 1.35 10.06 -14.73
N ILE A 98 1.51 8.96 -15.48
CA ILE A 98 0.79 8.74 -16.75
C ILE A 98 -0.72 8.72 -16.52
N ILE A 99 -1.20 7.96 -15.54
CA ILE A 99 -2.63 7.88 -15.16
C ILE A 99 -3.21 9.27 -14.89
N ASN A 100 -2.53 10.06 -14.07
CA ASN A 100 -2.97 11.41 -13.75
C ASN A 100 -2.94 12.34 -14.97
N THR A 101 -1.99 12.17 -15.89
CA THR A 101 -1.94 12.93 -17.16
C THR A 101 -3.11 12.57 -18.06
N VAL A 102 -3.50 11.30 -18.14
CA VAL A 102 -4.66 10.84 -18.91
C VAL A 102 -5.94 11.42 -18.33
N LEU A 103 -6.12 11.37 -17.01
CA LEU A 103 -7.31 11.96 -16.36
C LEU A 103 -7.40 13.48 -16.52
N ALA A 104 -6.27 14.17 -16.63
CA ALA A 104 -6.22 15.59 -16.92
C ALA A 104 -6.44 15.93 -18.40
N GLY A 105 -6.66 14.93 -19.28
CA GLY A 105 -6.84 15.12 -20.71
C GLY A 105 -5.56 15.40 -21.49
N GLY A 106 -4.40 15.26 -20.88
CA GLY A 106 -3.10 15.49 -21.53
C GLY A 106 -2.54 14.28 -22.30
N ALA A 107 -3.17 13.11 -22.15
CA ALA A 107 -2.81 11.89 -22.86
C ALA A 107 -4.04 11.00 -23.02
N ALA A 108 -3.93 9.96 -23.85
CA ALA A 108 -4.98 8.96 -24.07
C ALA A 108 -4.44 7.56 -23.79
N LEU A 109 -5.30 6.68 -23.26
CA LEU A 109 -4.97 5.31 -22.93
C LEU A 109 -6.04 4.38 -23.49
N SER A 110 -5.63 3.34 -24.23
CA SER A 110 -6.54 2.33 -24.74
C SER A 110 -7.03 1.38 -23.65
N ALA A 111 -8.12 0.67 -23.90
CA ALA A 111 -8.61 -0.36 -22.97
C ALA A 111 -7.57 -1.45 -22.71
N GLU A 112 -6.82 -1.87 -23.73
CA GLU A 112 -5.73 -2.87 -23.62
C GLU A 112 -4.61 -2.35 -22.70
N ASP A 113 -4.14 -1.14 -22.92
CA ASP A 113 -3.05 -0.57 -22.15
C ASP A 113 -3.47 -0.22 -20.71
N SER A 114 -4.72 0.18 -20.51
CA SER A 114 -5.30 0.34 -19.17
C SER A 114 -5.32 -0.99 -18.41
N ALA A 115 -5.76 -2.08 -19.05
CA ALA A 115 -5.72 -3.41 -18.47
C ALA A 115 -4.27 -3.88 -18.18
N HIS A 116 -3.33 -3.54 -19.08
CA HIS A 116 -1.91 -3.84 -18.90
C HIS A 116 -1.31 -3.12 -17.69
N LEU A 117 -1.62 -1.84 -17.48
CA LEU A 117 -1.23 -1.10 -16.28
C LEU A 117 -1.85 -1.70 -15.01
N LYS A 118 -3.14 -1.99 -15.05
CA LYS A 118 -3.85 -2.60 -13.93
C LYS A 118 -3.20 -3.92 -13.50
N GLU A 119 -2.85 -4.76 -14.46
CA GLU A 119 -2.15 -6.01 -14.19
C GLU A 119 -0.73 -5.77 -13.65
N THR A 120 -0.03 -4.74 -14.12
CA THR A 120 1.29 -4.35 -13.62
C THR A 120 1.23 -3.96 -12.14
N PHE A 121 0.27 -3.12 -11.74
CA PHE A 121 0.05 -2.80 -10.34
C PHE A 121 -0.32 -4.02 -9.51
N ARG A 122 -1.21 -4.89 -10.02
CA ARG A 122 -1.59 -6.12 -9.32
C ARG A 122 -0.38 -6.99 -9.01
N ILE A 123 0.47 -7.25 -10.01
CA ILE A 123 1.65 -8.09 -9.87
C ILE A 123 2.64 -7.47 -8.89
N PHE A 124 3.07 -6.23 -9.13
CA PHE A 124 4.19 -5.66 -8.37
C PHE A 124 3.78 -5.05 -7.04
N LEU A 125 2.69 -4.28 -6.98
CA LEU A 125 2.28 -3.60 -5.76
C LEU A 125 1.61 -4.58 -4.78
N PHE A 126 0.67 -5.41 -5.25
CA PHE A 126 -0.13 -6.25 -4.36
C PHE A 126 0.46 -7.64 -4.19
N ASP A 127 0.79 -8.37 -5.27
CA ASP A 127 1.22 -9.76 -5.17
C ASP A 127 2.68 -9.87 -4.69
N ILE A 128 3.61 -9.10 -5.26
CA ILE A 128 5.04 -9.17 -4.94
C ILE A 128 5.37 -8.36 -3.68
N MET A 129 5.05 -7.06 -3.65
CA MET A 129 5.35 -6.19 -2.52
C MET A 129 4.38 -6.37 -1.35
N GLY A 130 3.24 -7.03 -1.55
CA GLY A 130 2.27 -7.35 -0.51
C GLY A 130 1.62 -6.12 0.12
N ILE A 131 1.55 -5.02 -0.61
CA ILE A 131 0.79 -3.84 -0.20
C ILE A 131 -0.69 -4.21 -0.26
N ARG A 132 -1.46 -3.77 0.71
CA ARG A 132 -2.91 -3.97 0.77
C ARG A 132 -3.56 -2.66 1.10
N GLU A 133 -4.72 -2.41 0.54
CA GLU A 133 -5.60 -1.36 1.03
C GLU A 133 -5.95 -1.70 2.48
N GLU A 134 -5.58 -0.83 3.39
CA GLU A 134 -6.09 -0.94 4.74
C GLU A 134 -7.54 -0.49 4.67
N ALA A 135 -8.46 -1.43 4.85
CA ALA A 135 -9.84 -1.08 5.11
C ALA A 135 -9.80 -0.11 6.29
N GLY A 136 -10.13 1.14 6.04
CA GLY A 136 -10.21 2.14 7.11
C GLY A 136 -11.10 1.54 8.20
N VAL A 137 -10.49 1.15 9.32
CA VAL A 137 -11.27 0.70 10.47
C VAL A 137 -12.02 1.96 10.87
N SER A 138 -13.31 2.03 10.50
CA SER A 138 -14.17 3.09 10.99
C SER A 138 -14.05 3.11 12.51
N GLU A 139 -14.04 4.28 13.12
CA GLU A 139 -13.98 4.39 14.59
C GLU A 139 -15.03 3.47 15.25
N GLU A 140 -16.20 3.32 14.62
CA GLU A 140 -17.25 2.38 15.02
C GLU A 140 -16.83 0.91 14.93
N GLY A 141 -16.11 0.50 13.89
CA GLY A 141 -15.59 -0.86 13.74
C GLY A 141 -14.50 -1.17 14.76
N ASN A 142 -13.66 -0.19 15.07
CA ASN A 142 -12.60 -0.32 16.08
C ASN A 142 -13.22 -0.40 17.50
N GLU A 143 -14.24 0.41 17.78
CA GLU A 143 -14.96 0.37 19.07
C GLU A 143 -15.71 -0.95 19.26
N ALA A 144 -16.37 -1.47 18.22
CA ALA A 144 -17.04 -2.78 18.26
C ALA A 144 -16.03 -3.91 18.48
N TYR A 145 -14.85 -3.86 17.84
CA TYR A 145 -13.78 -4.83 18.04
C TYR A 145 -13.24 -4.80 19.47
N HIS A 146 -12.96 -3.61 20.01
CA HIS A 146 -12.51 -3.47 21.40
C HIS A 146 -13.55 -3.99 22.40
N LYS A 147 -14.82 -3.65 22.22
CA LYS A 147 -15.91 -4.19 23.06
C LYS A 147 -16.01 -5.71 23.00
N ALA A 148 -15.82 -6.30 21.81
CA ALA A 148 -15.83 -7.77 21.67
C ALA A 148 -14.63 -8.42 22.38
N VAL A 149 -13.43 -7.84 22.28
CA VAL A 149 -12.25 -8.32 23.00
C VAL A 149 -12.41 -8.19 24.50
N ASP A 150 -12.94 -7.07 25.00
CA ASP A 150 -13.18 -6.85 26.43
C ASP A 150 -14.20 -7.85 26.96
N LEU A 151 -15.28 -8.12 26.22
CA LEU A 151 -16.27 -9.13 26.57
C LEU A 151 -15.63 -10.53 26.71
N LEU A 152 -14.80 -10.92 25.74
CA LEU A 152 -14.08 -12.21 25.78
C LEU A 152 -13.13 -12.30 26.98
N LEU A 153 -12.44 -11.22 27.31
CA LEU A 153 -11.57 -11.15 28.48
C LEU A 153 -12.37 -11.27 29.79
N ASP A 154 -13.55 -10.69 29.86
CA ASP A 154 -14.42 -10.79 31.04
C ASP A 154 -15.02 -12.19 31.18
N VAL A 155 -15.49 -12.79 30.09
CA VAL A 155 -15.95 -14.22 30.10
C VAL A 155 -14.80 -15.13 30.57
N ARG A 156 -13.57 -14.93 30.08
CA ARG A 156 -12.40 -15.70 30.54
C ARG A 156 -12.10 -15.49 32.03
N LYS A 157 -12.21 -14.26 32.54
CA LYS A 157 -12.01 -13.97 33.98
C LYS A 157 -13.05 -14.69 34.83
N GLU A 158 -14.32 -14.65 34.41
CA GLU A 158 -15.42 -15.33 35.12
C GLU A 158 -15.27 -16.85 35.09
N ALA A 159 -14.96 -17.44 33.93
CA ALA A 159 -14.70 -18.87 33.82
C ALA A 159 -13.56 -19.32 34.76
N LYS A 160 -12.47 -18.55 34.77
CA LYS A 160 -11.32 -18.81 35.66
C LYS A 160 -11.72 -18.69 37.14
N ALA A 161 -12.55 -17.71 37.51
CA ALA A 161 -13.02 -17.53 38.90
C ALA A 161 -13.89 -18.69 39.35
N ARG A 162 -14.70 -19.26 38.43
CA ARG A 162 -15.56 -20.44 38.68
C ARG A 162 -14.82 -21.77 38.54
N LYS A 163 -13.54 -21.75 38.17
CA LYS A 163 -12.72 -22.94 37.83
C LYS A 163 -13.33 -23.77 36.70
N ASP A 164 -14.08 -23.13 35.81
CA ASP A 164 -14.62 -23.73 34.61
C ASP A 164 -13.52 -23.69 33.49
N TRP A 165 -12.96 -24.84 33.22
CA TRP A 165 -11.89 -25.03 32.26
C TRP A 165 -12.37 -25.56 30.90
N ALA A 166 -13.69 -25.74 30.74
CA ALA A 166 -14.33 -26.23 29.52
C ALA A 166 -14.86 -25.10 28.62
N THR A 167 -14.88 -23.87 29.13
CA THR A 167 -15.31 -22.65 28.37
C THR A 167 -14.16 -21.97 27.69
#